data_2c07c073feb8f45be349e8a9a26a175c
#
_entry.id   2c07c073feb8f45be349e8a9a26a175c
#
_cell.length_a   1.000
_cell.length_b   1.000
_cell.length_c   1.000
_cell.angle_alpha   90.00
_cell.angle_beta   90.00
_cell.angle_gamma   90.00
#
_symmetry.space_group_name_H-M   'P 1'
#
loop_
_entity.id
_entity.type
_entity.pdbx_description
1 polymer ?
#
loop_
_entity_poly.entity_id
_entity_poly.type
_entity_poly.pdbx_seq_one_letter_code
_entity_poly.pdbx_strand_id
1 'polypeptide(L)'
;MEQFVYADNAATTKLSPAVLEAMMPYLTEEYGNPSSLYRFGNHAKRAIEQARKEVADVLGAEPFEILFTGGGTEADNWVKEIMRSLKARGKNHFITSAVEHHALLHSAQRLQKEGFEVTFIPVDREGQIDPEQVRAAIWPETGLVSIMFANNEIGRASCRERV
;
A
#
# COMPACT_ATOMS: atom_id res chain seq x y z
N MET A 1 28.18 16.71 -25.13
CA MET A 1 27.20 15.66 -24.75
C MET A 1 26.07 16.40 -24.05
N GLU A 2 24.86 16.34 -24.57
CA GLU A 2 23.69 16.86 -23.88
C GLU A 2 23.50 16.07 -22.58
N GLN A 3 23.37 16.81 -21.47
CA GLN A 3 23.11 16.18 -20.17
C GLN A 3 21.62 15.86 -20.09
N PHE A 4 21.30 14.55 -20.15
CA PHE A 4 19.92 14.09 -19.92
C PHE A 4 19.52 14.29 -18.45
N VAL A 5 18.45 15.02 -18.20
CA VAL A 5 17.90 15.23 -16.85
C VAL A 5 16.53 14.56 -16.78
N TYR A 6 16.41 13.52 -15.93
CA TYR A 6 15.13 12.90 -15.64
C TYR A 6 14.50 13.55 -14.40
N ALA A 7 13.36 14.21 -14.58
CA ALA A 7 12.70 15.00 -13.53
C ALA A 7 11.31 14.46 -13.13
N ASP A 8 10.90 13.31 -13.66
CA ASP A 8 9.60 12.68 -13.38
C ASP A 8 9.73 11.54 -12.33
N ASN A 9 10.32 11.86 -11.19
CA ASN A 9 10.48 10.87 -10.10
C ASN A 9 9.16 10.49 -9.41
N ALA A 10 8.07 11.20 -9.70
CA ALA A 10 6.72 10.81 -9.26
C ALA A 10 6.23 9.56 -9.98
N ALA A 11 6.58 9.39 -11.26
CA ALA A 11 6.20 8.21 -12.04
C ALA A 11 7.09 7.00 -11.73
N THR A 12 8.44 7.19 -11.70
CA THR A 12 9.39 6.10 -11.42
C THR A 12 10.73 6.65 -10.92
N THR A 13 11.47 5.81 -10.23
CA THR A 13 12.81 6.16 -9.74
C THR A 13 13.83 5.11 -10.18
N LYS A 14 15.07 5.56 -10.36
CA LYS A 14 16.20 4.65 -10.61
C LYS A 14 16.46 3.80 -9.36
N LEU A 15 16.68 2.51 -9.57
CA LEU A 15 17.15 1.63 -8.51
C LEU A 15 18.52 2.10 -7.98
N SER A 16 18.65 2.19 -6.66
CA SER A 16 19.96 2.57 -6.09
C SER A 16 20.99 1.46 -6.26
N PRO A 17 22.29 1.80 -6.45
CA PRO A 17 23.34 0.78 -6.60
C PRO A 17 23.39 -0.21 -5.43
N ALA A 18 23.23 0.27 -4.19
CA ALA A 18 23.24 -0.58 -3.00
C ALA A 18 22.07 -1.59 -2.98
N VAL A 19 20.88 -1.17 -3.42
CA VAL A 19 19.73 -2.07 -3.54
C VAL A 19 19.95 -3.09 -4.64
N LEU A 20 20.49 -2.68 -5.79
CA LEU A 20 20.82 -3.60 -6.88
C LEU A 20 21.83 -4.66 -6.43
N GLU A 21 22.91 -4.25 -5.75
CA GLU A 21 23.92 -5.15 -5.20
C GLU A 21 23.30 -6.17 -4.22
N ALA A 22 22.44 -5.72 -3.32
CA ALA A 22 21.74 -6.60 -2.38
C ALA A 22 20.77 -7.58 -3.06
N MET A 23 20.17 -7.22 -4.20
CA MET A 23 19.26 -8.07 -4.97
C MET A 23 19.97 -9.12 -5.82
N MET A 24 21.19 -8.82 -6.32
CA MET A 24 21.89 -9.66 -7.30
C MET A 24 22.02 -11.13 -6.88
N PRO A 25 22.39 -11.49 -5.63
CA PRO A 25 22.50 -12.90 -5.23
C PRO A 25 21.19 -13.68 -5.43
N TYR A 26 20.02 -13.04 -5.13
CA TYR A 26 18.70 -13.67 -5.28
C TYR A 26 18.23 -13.80 -6.73
N LEU A 27 18.81 -13.02 -7.64
CA LEU A 27 18.53 -13.10 -9.07
C LEU A 27 19.40 -14.14 -9.79
N THR A 28 20.55 -14.50 -9.23
CA THR A 28 21.57 -15.29 -9.93
C THR A 28 21.93 -16.59 -9.23
N GLU A 29 21.97 -16.62 -7.91
CA GLU A 29 22.51 -17.75 -7.13
C GLU A 29 21.48 -18.34 -6.16
N GLU A 30 20.76 -17.51 -5.40
CA GLU A 30 19.83 -17.93 -4.34
C GLU A 30 18.35 -17.87 -4.77
N TYR A 31 18.07 -18.27 -6.00
CA TYR A 31 16.73 -18.22 -6.62
C TYR A 31 15.81 -19.39 -6.21
N GLY A 32 16.11 -20.08 -5.11
CA GLY A 32 15.34 -21.23 -4.64
C GLY A 32 13.88 -20.87 -4.27
N ASN A 33 12.95 -21.78 -4.57
CA ASN A 33 11.56 -21.58 -4.15
C ASN A 33 11.46 -21.62 -2.62
N PRO A 34 11.00 -20.54 -1.95
CA PRO A 34 10.91 -20.47 -0.48
C PRO A 34 9.92 -21.46 0.13
N SER A 35 9.02 -22.04 -0.67
CA SER A 35 8.07 -23.07 -0.22
C SER A 35 8.66 -24.49 -0.26
N SER A 36 9.86 -24.67 -0.79
CA SER A 36 10.51 -25.97 -0.87
C SER A 36 11.05 -26.42 0.48
N LEU A 37 11.01 -27.76 0.72
CA LEU A 37 11.49 -28.35 1.98
C LEU A 37 13.01 -28.55 2.02
N TYR A 38 13.69 -28.45 0.89
CA TYR A 38 15.13 -28.69 0.81
C TYR A 38 15.94 -27.39 1.06
N ARG A 39 17.24 -27.59 1.35
CA ARG A 39 18.17 -26.53 1.81
C ARG A 39 18.18 -25.28 0.91
N PHE A 40 18.15 -25.46 -0.41
CA PHE A 40 18.24 -24.35 -1.37
C PHE A 40 17.04 -23.39 -1.26
N GLY A 41 15.81 -23.91 -1.09
CA GLY A 41 14.63 -23.07 -0.85
C GLY A 41 14.61 -22.41 0.53
N ASN A 42 15.25 -23.02 1.53
CA ASN A 42 15.32 -22.45 2.88
C ASN A 42 16.15 -21.15 2.95
N HIS A 43 17.12 -20.95 2.09
CA HIS A 43 17.89 -19.69 2.03
C HIS A 43 16.97 -18.54 1.57
N ALA A 44 16.25 -18.73 0.48
CA ALA A 44 15.28 -17.74 -0.01
C ALA A 44 14.17 -17.45 1.05
N LYS A 45 13.69 -18.49 1.73
CA LYS A 45 12.69 -18.33 2.81
C LYS A 45 13.21 -17.44 3.94
N ARG A 46 14.41 -17.68 4.44
CA ARG A 46 15.02 -16.88 5.51
C ARG A 46 15.23 -15.43 5.08
N ALA A 47 15.64 -15.19 3.84
CA ALA A 47 15.80 -13.84 3.31
C ALA A 47 14.48 -13.07 3.30
N ILE A 48 13.38 -13.71 2.87
CA ILE A 48 12.04 -13.11 2.91
C ILE A 48 11.58 -12.85 4.34
N GLU A 49 11.81 -13.79 5.25
CA GLU A 49 11.45 -13.62 6.69
C GLU A 49 12.24 -12.49 7.33
N GLN A 50 13.53 -12.36 7.01
CA GLN A 50 14.37 -11.26 7.50
C GLN A 50 13.90 -9.91 6.95
N ALA A 51 13.68 -9.81 5.63
CA ALA A 51 13.18 -8.58 5.00
C ALA A 51 11.81 -8.18 5.59
N ARG A 52 10.93 -9.15 5.82
CA ARG A 52 9.63 -8.94 6.45
C ARG A 52 9.78 -8.36 7.86
N LYS A 53 10.70 -8.91 8.65
CA LYS A 53 11.00 -8.41 9.99
C LYS A 53 11.52 -6.97 9.95
N GLU A 54 12.44 -6.67 9.05
CA GLU A 54 13.01 -5.32 8.90
C GLU A 54 11.93 -4.29 8.54
N VAL A 55 11.02 -4.62 7.62
CA VAL A 55 9.89 -3.75 7.28
C VAL A 55 8.95 -3.58 8.48
N ALA A 56 8.65 -4.65 9.21
CA ALA A 56 7.82 -4.60 10.41
C ALA A 56 8.43 -3.71 11.49
N ASP A 57 9.73 -3.86 11.76
CA ASP A 57 10.47 -3.07 12.76
C ASP A 57 10.39 -1.55 12.42
N VAL A 58 10.52 -1.18 11.14
CA VAL A 58 10.42 0.23 10.69
C VAL A 58 9.00 0.78 10.86
N LEU A 59 7.98 -0.04 10.62
CA LEU A 59 6.57 0.36 10.71
C LEU A 59 6.00 0.26 12.13
N GLY A 60 6.74 -0.31 13.08
CA GLY A 60 6.23 -0.62 14.43
C GLY A 60 5.14 -1.69 14.42
N ALA A 61 5.23 -2.65 13.50
CA ALA A 61 4.28 -3.73 13.30
C ALA A 61 4.91 -5.10 13.63
N GLU A 62 4.08 -6.12 13.75
CA GLU A 62 4.54 -7.51 13.85
C GLU A 62 4.82 -8.10 12.46
N PRO A 63 5.82 -9.00 12.31
CA PRO A 63 6.15 -9.56 11.00
C PRO A 63 4.99 -10.25 10.28
N PHE A 64 4.04 -10.85 11.00
CA PHE A 64 2.86 -11.50 10.40
C PHE A 64 1.83 -10.51 9.83
N GLU A 65 1.92 -9.21 10.19
CA GLU A 65 1.08 -8.15 9.66
C GLU A 65 1.61 -7.61 8.31
N ILE A 66 2.84 -7.97 7.92
CA ILE A 66 3.46 -7.53 6.68
C ILE A 66 3.18 -8.54 5.56
N LEU A 67 2.58 -8.07 4.49
CA LEU A 67 2.29 -8.86 3.30
C LEU A 67 2.96 -8.22 2.07
N PHE A 68 3.83 -8.96 1.40
CA PHE A 68 4.45 -8.51 0.16
C PHE A 68 3.51 -8.75 -1.01
N THR A 69 3.35 -7.74 -1.85
CA THR A 69 2.56 -7.77 -3.09
C THR A 69 3.44 -7.46 -4.29
N GLY A 70 2.96 -7.72 -5.48
CA GLY A 70 3.65 -7.39 -6.72
C GLY A 70 3.71 -5.88 -7.02
N GLY A 71 3.04 -5.06 -6.22
CA GLY A 71 3.05 -3.60 -6.34
C GLY A 71 1.86 -2.93 -5.66
N GLY A 72 1.87 -1.59 -5.58
CA GLY A 72 0.83 -0.81 -4.93
C GLY A 72 -0.57 -1.05 -5.49
N THR A 73 -0.70 -1.22 -6.81
CA THR A 73 -1.99 -1.54 -7.44
C THR A 73 -2.59 -2.85 -6.93
N GLU A 74 -1.77 -3.87 -6.69
CA GLU A 74 -2.25 -5.12 -6.08
C GLU A 74 -2.70 -4.88 -4.65
N ALA A 75 -1.88 -4.19 -3.84
CA ALA A 75 -2.22 -3.86 -2.46
C ALA A 75 -3.52 -3.05 -2.36
N ASP A 76 -3.68 -2.01 -3.19
CA ASP A 76 -4.89 -1.18 -3.23
C ASP A 76 -6.14 -1.99 -3.64
N ASN A 77 -5.98 -2.96 -4.52
CA ASN A 77 -7.08 -3.83 -4.93
C ASN A 77 -7.56 -4.79 -3.83
N TRP A 78 -6.74 -5.06 -2.81
CA TRP A 78 -7.14 -5.88 -1.65
C TRP A 78 -8.28 -5.25 -0.85
N VAL A 79 -8.45 -3.92 -0.91
CA VAL A 79 -9.60 -3.23 -0.31
C VAL A 79 -10.93 -3.90 -0.70
N LYS A 80 -11.08 -4.32 -1.95
CA LYS A 80 -12.30 -4.99 -2.43
C LYS A 80 -12.51 -6.34 -1.73
N GLU A 81 -11.46 -7.13 -1.61
CA GLU A 81 -11.54 -8.45 -0.98
C GLU A 81 -11.80 -8.33 0.53
N ILE A 82 -11.13 -7.36 1.17
CA ILE A 82 -11.35 -7.05 2.59
C ILE A 82 -12.81 -6.65 2.81
N MET A 83 -13.33 -5.71 2.04
CA MET A 83 -14.72 -5.25 2.18
C MET A 83 -15.73 -6.37 1.92
N ARG A 84 -15.51 -7.20 0.89
CA ARG A 84 -16.36 -8.37 0.62
C ARG A 84 -16.35 -9.36 1.77
N SER A 85 -15.18 -9.61 2.38
CA SER A 85 -15.07 -10.51 3.55
C SER A 85 -15.77 -9.95 4.79
N LEU A 86 -15.80 -8.63 4.94
CA LEU A 86 -16.43 -7.95 6.07
C LEU A 86 -17.97 -7.82 5.93
N LYS A 87 -18.49 -7.94 4.71
CA LYS A 87 -19.94 -7.82 4.43
C LYS A 87 -20.78 -8.80 5.24
N ALA A 88 -20.30 -10.04 5.41
CA ALA A 88 -20.97 -11.07 6.21
C ALA A 88 -21.08 -10.69 7.70
N ARG A 89 -20.26 -9.73 8.15
CA ARG A 89 -20.26 -9.20 9.53
C ARG A 89 -21.05 -7.89 9.64
N GLY A 90 -21.86 -7.54 8.63
CA GLY A 90 -22.63 -6.31 8.59
C GLY A 90 -21.81 -5.05 8.30
N LYS A 91 -20.54 -5.20 7.86
CA LYS A 91 -19.68 -4.08 7.53
C LYS A 91 -19.73 -3.83 6.02
N ASN A 92 -20.46 -2.85 5.60
CA ASN A 92 -20.67 -2.54 4.18
C ASN A 92 -20.27 -1.12 3.80
N HIS A 93 -19.64 -0.35 4.70
CA HIS A 93 -19.20 1.01 4.45
C HIS A 93 -17.67 1.11 4.39
N PHE A 94 -17.18 1.80 3.37
CA PHE A 94 -15.78 2.09 3.10
C PHE A 94 -15.54 3.60 3.04
N ILE A 95 -14.52 4.09 3.74
CA ILE A 95 -14.12 5.50 3.72
C ILE A 95 -12.76 5.62 3.05
N THR A 96 -12.65 6.55 2.12
CA THR A 96 -11.39 6.89 1.45
C THR A 96 -11.31 8.38 1.13
N SER A 97 -10.18 8.86 0.62
CA SER A 97 -10.07 10.26 0.21
C SER A 97 -10.47 10.49 -1.24
N ALA A 98 -10.81 11.74 -1.56
CA ALA A 98 -11.12 12.14 -2.94
C ALA A 98 -9.87 12.23 -3.85
N VAL A 99 -8.68 12.18 -3.27
CA VAL A 99 -7.39 12.36 -3.97
C VAL A 99 -6.52 11.11 -3.95
N GLU A 100 -7.11 9.95 -3.78
CA GLU A 100 -6.38 8.69 -3.82
C GLU A 100 -5.81 8.37 -5.21
N HIS A 101 -4.81 7.50 -5.24
CA HIS A 101 -4.34 6.91 -6.49
C HIS A 101 -5.47 6.19 -7.25
N HIS A 102 -5.45 6.23 -8.57
CA HIS A 102 -6.50 5.63 -9.41
C HIS A 102 -6.79 4.16 -9.10
N ALA A 103 -5.80 3.38 -8.69
CA ALA A 103 -6.00 1.98 -8.30
C ALA A 103 -7.00 1.83 -7.14
N LEU A 104 -6.94 2.73 -6.15
CA LEU A 104 -7.87 2.73 -5.02
C LEU A 104 -9.21 3.36 -5.40
N LEU A 105 -9.20 4.49 -6.13
CA LEU A 105 -10.45 5.14 -6.58
C LEU A 105 -11.31 4.20 -7.43
N HIS A 106 -10.71 3.47 -8.38
CA HIS A 106 -11.45 2.49 -9.18
C HIS A 106 -11.96 1.32 -8.34
N SER A 107 -11.20 0.89 -7.33
CA SER A 107 -11.63 -0.14 -6.39
C SER A 107 -12.83 0.33 -5.57
N ALA A 108 -12.81 1.57 -5.08
CA ALA A 108 -13.91 2.19 -4.35
C ALA A 108 -15.17 2.31 -5.23
N GLN A 109 -15.04 2.79 -6.46
CA GLN A 109 -16.13 2.87 -7.43
C GLN A 109 -16.71 1.48 -7.77
N ARG A 110 -15.87 0.47 -7.82
CA ARG A 110 -16.32 -0.90 -8.04
C ARG A 110 -17.15 -1.41 -6.86
N LEU A 111 -16.71 -1.14 -5.63
CA LEU A 111 -17.47 -1.47 -4.42
C LEU A 111 -18.83 -0.78 -4.41
N GLN A 112 -18.94 0.50 -4.81
CA GLN A 112 -20.24 1.18 -4.94
C GLN A 112 -21.18 0.43 -5.90
N LYS A 113 -20.67 0.00 -7.06
CA LYS A 113 -21.45 -0.79 -8.04
C LYS A 113 -21.88 -2.16 -7.49
N GLU A 114 -21.17 -2.70 -6.51
CA GLU A 114 -21.47 -3.95 -5.82
C GLU A 114 -22.40 -3.75 -4.59
N GLY A 115 -22.88 -2.51 -4.38
CA GLY A 115 -23.83 -2.19 -3.32
C GLY A 115 -23.19 -1.95 -1.95
N PHE A 116 -21.91 -1.55 -1.91
CA PHE A 116 -21.29 -1.01 -0.72
C PHE A 116 -21.49 0.51 -0.65
N GLU A 117 -21.62 1.02 0.56
CA GLU A 117 -21.56 2.45 0.83
C GLU A 117 -20.10 2.92 0.78
N VAL A 118 -19.81 4.01 0.07
CA VAL A 118 -18.46 4.57 0.00
C VAL A 118 -18.52 6.08 0.25
N THR A 119 -17.77 6.51 1.26
CA THR A 119 -17.59 7.93 1.54
C THR A 119 -16.22 8.38 1.04
N PHE A 120 -16.22 9.40 0.18
CA PHE A 120 -15.01 10.09 -0.26
C PHE A 120 -14.82 11.35 0.58
N ILE A 121 -13.80 11.38 1.43
CA ILE A 121 -13.48 12.56 2.25
C ILE A 121 -12.86 13.61 1.34
N PRO A 122 -13.40 14.84 1.31
CA PRO A 122 -12.82 15.93 0.55
C PRO A 122 -11.49 16.38 1.18
N VAL A 123 -10.69 17.04 0.36
CA VAL A 123 -9.45 17.70 0.80
C VAL A 123 -9.61 19.21 0.72
N ASP A 124 -8.82 19.93 1.49
CA ASP A 124 -8.72 21.38 1.39
C ASP A 124 -7.97 21.83 0.13
N ARG A 125 -7.73 23.14 -0.03
CA ARG A 125 -7.01 23.71 -1.16
C ARG A 125 -5.54 23.28 -1.21
N GLU A 126 -5.02 22.81 -0.10
CA GLU A 126 -3.65 22.33 0.04
C GLU A 126 -3.54 20.79 -0.10
N GLY A 127 -4.67 20.11 -0.36
CA GLY A 127 -4.72 18.66 -0.51
C GLY A 127 -4.66 17.90 0.82
N GLN A 128 -4.95 18.56 1.95
CA GLN A 128 -4.94 17.95 3.28
C GLN A 128 -6.35 17.46 3.65
N ILE A 129 -6.39 16.35 4.38
CA ILE A 129 -7.62 15.79 4.94
C ILE A 129 -7.75 16.26 6.38
N ASP A 130 -8.98 16.67 6.75
CA ASP A 130 -9.32 16.94 8.13
C ASP A 130 -9.69 15.62 8.85
N PRO A 131 -8.93 15.20 9.88
CA PRO A 131 -9.21 13.99 10.63
C PRO A 131 -10.60 13.98 11.29
N GLU A 132 -11.15 15.14 11.61
CA GLU A 132 -12.49 15.24 12.21
C GLU A 132 -13.58 14.89 11.19
N GLN A 133 -13.40 15.21 9.91
CA GLN A 133 -14.31 14.77 8.86
C GLN A 133 -14.26 13.24 8.68
N VAL A 134 -13.08 12.62 8.79
CA VAL A 134 -12.95 11.16 8.78
C VAL A 134 -13.69 10.57 9.97
N ARG A 135 -13.47 11.11 11.17
CA ARG A 135 -14.12 10.65 12.40
C ARG A 135 -15.64 10.76 12.31
N ALA A 136 -16.15 11.87 11.80
CA ALA A 136 -17.58 12.11 11.62
C ALA A 136 -18.23 11.18 10.59
N ALA A 137 -17.43 10.67 9.63
CA ALA A 137 -17.89 9.73 8.61
C ALA A 137 -17.91 8.26 9.08
N ILE A 138 -17.36 7.95 10.27
CA ILE A 138 -17.35 6.58 10.79
C ILE A 138 -18.70 6.29 11.46
N TRP A 139 -19.33 5.20 11.06
CA TRP A 139 -20.54 4.66 11.70
C TRP A 139 -20.44 3.14 11.94
N PRO A 140 -21.43 2.51 12.59
CA PRO A 140 -21.32 1.10 12.99
C PRO A 140 -21.03 0.12 11.85
N GLU A 141 -21.49 0.40 10.64
CA GLU A 141 -21.29 -0.42 9.45
C GLU A 141 -19.96 -0.14 8.75
N THR A 142 -19.17 0.84 9.21
CA THR A 142 -17.83 1.11 8.64
C THR A 142 -16.91 -0.08 8.85
N GLY A 143 -16.44 -0.66 7.76
CA GLY A 143 -15.55 -1.82 7.75
C GLY A 143 -14.09 -1.47 7.54
N LEU A 144 -13.84 -0.42 6.77
CA LEU A 144 -12.49 -0.02 6.42
C LEU A 144 -12.39 1.48 6.18
N VAL A 145 -11.28 2.06 6.62
CA VAL A 145 -10.83 3.40 6.27
C VAL A 145 -9.47 3.26 5.60
N SER A 146 -9.32 3.75 4.38
CA SER A 146 -8.05 3.74 3.65
C SER A 146 -7.79 5.14 3.09
N ILE A 147 -6.72 5.76 3.55
CA ILE A 147 -6.31 7.10 3.16
C ILE A 147 -4.82 7.07 2.88
N MET A 148 -4.42 7.53 1.70
CA MET A 148 -3.01 7.56 1.35
C MET A 148 -2.23 8.50 2.26
N PHE A 149 -1.05 8.06 2.66
CA PHE A 149 -0.15 8.84 3.50
C PHE A 149 0.41 10.07 2.75
N ALA A 150 0.85 9.86 1.52
CA ALA A 150 1.40 10.91 0.68
C ALA A 150 0.97 10.69 -0.78
N ASN A 151 0.52 11.75 -1.43
CA ASN A 151 0.16 11.73 -2.83
C ASN A 151 1.34 12.21 -3.68
N ASN A 152 1.90 11.32 -4.49
CA ASN A 152 3.03 11.61 -5.37
C ASN A 152 2.65 12.49 -6.57
N GLU A 153 1.38 12.49 -7.00
CA GLU A 153 0.91 13.26 -8.16
C GLU A 153 0.72 14.74 -7.80
N ILE A 154 0.12 15.03 -6.63
CA ILE A 154 -0.09 16.41 -6.17
C ILE A 154 1.03 16.89 -5.23
N GLY A 155 1.99 16.02 -4.89
CA GLY A 155 3.15 16.36 -4.07
C GLY A 155 2.81 16.72 -2.62
N ARG A 156 1.79 16.08 -2.03
CA ARG A 156 1.32 16.36 -0.66
C ARG A 156 1.26 15.11 0.20
N ALA A 157 1.60 15.27 1.47
CA ALA A 157 1.36 14.26 2.50
C ALA A 157 0.07 14.60 3.25
N SER A 158 -0.83 13.62 3.39
CA SER A 158 -2.12 13.80 4.04
C SER A 158 -2.02 13.86 5.56
N CYS A 159 -0.91 13.46 6.16
CA CYS A 159 -0.67 13.56 7.59
C CYS A 159 0.24 14.73 7.92
N ARG A 160 -0.16 15.56 8.85
CA ARG A 160 0.79 16.31 9.69
C ARG A 160 1.50 15.31 10.57
N GLU A 161 2.62 14.94 10.05
CA GLU A 161 3.57 14.10 10.57
C GLU A 161 4.05 14.40 11.99
N ARG A 162 4.38 13.33 12.72
CA ARG A 162 5.59 13.27 13.56
C ARG A 162 6.35 12.03 13.14
N VAL A 163 7.28 12.22 12.27
CA VAL A 163 8.35 11.25 12.13
C VAL A 163 9.32 11.45 13.26
#